data_375c2599b9c3d00c419f9c73b679c064
#
_entry.id   375c2599b9c3d00c419f9c73b679c064
#
_cell.length_a   1.000
_cell.length_b   1.000
_cell.length_c   1.000
_cell.angle_alpha   90.00
_cell.angle_beta   90.00
_cell.angle_gamma   90.00
#
_symmetry.space_group_name_H-M   'P 1'
#
loop_
_entity.id
_entity.type
_entity.pdbx_description
1 polymer ?
#
loop_
_entity_poly.entity_id
_entity_poly.type
_entity_poly.pdbx_seq_one_letter_code
_entity_poly.pdbx_strand_id
1 'polypeptide(L)' 'MYRAILPEGQLRCERYEPTDHGLELFGEEDQFLAFVPYANLQALIDEAVYEDDDPSIV' A
#
# COMPACT_ATOMS: atom_id res chain seq x y z
N MET A 1 -7.19 -1.44 5.62
CA MET A 1 -6.35 -0.34 5.10
C MET A 1 -4.96 -0.84 4.79
N TYR A 2 -4.37 -0.33 3.75
CA TYR A 2 -3.05 -0.75 3.30
C TYR A 2 -2.09 0.42 3.33
N ARG A 3 -0.82 0.10 3.45
CA ARG A 3 0.22 1.11 3.45
C ARG A 3 1.30 0.70 2.44
N ALA A 4 1.54 1.56 1.46
CA ALA A 4 2.58 1.33 0.46
C ALA A 4 3.84 2.07 0.89
N ILE A 5 4.95 1.35 0.94
CA ILE A 5 6.23 1.89 1.37
C ILE A 5 7.03 2.25 0.15
N LEU A 6 7.46 3.50 0.08
CA LEU A 6 8.20 4.05 -1.05
C LEU A 6 9.52 4.62 -0.55
N PRO A 7 10.48 4.84 -1.46
CA PRO A 7 11.75 5.46 -1.02
C PRO A 7 11.56 6.83 -0.38
N GLU A 8 10.56 7.59 -0.83
CA GLU A 8 10.34 8.94 -0.30
C GLU A 8 9.40 8.98 0.89
N GLY A 9 8.75 7.87 1.23
CA GLY A 9 7.78 7.89 2.31
C GLY A 9 6.79 6.76 2.17
N GLN A 10 5.56 7.01 2.62
CA GLN A 10 4.52 5.98 2.56
C GLN A 10 3.19 6.61 2.19
N LEU A 11 2.35 5.78 1.57
CA LEU A 11 0.99 6.17 1.20
C LEU A 11 0.02 5.14 1.78
N ARG A 12 -1.08 5.64 2.34
CA ARG A 12 -2.13 4.76 2.85
C ARG A 12 -3.29 4.73 1.87
N CYS A 13 -3.92 3.58 1.77
CA CYS A 13 -5.07 3.42 0.87
C CYS A 13 -6.04 2.41 1.45
N GLU A 14 -7.27 2.45 0.95
CA GLU A 14 -8.29 1.51 1.37
C GLU A 14 -8.22 0.23 0.57
N ARG A 15 -7.85 0.32 -0.70
CA ARG A 15 -7.65 -0.84 -1.53
C ARG A 15 -6.67 -0.52 -2.64
N TYR A 16 -6.23 -1.54 -3.34
CA TYR A 16 -5.27 -1.38 -4.41
C TYR A 16 -5.60 -2.32 -5.55
N GLU A 17 -5.08 -1.98 -6.74
CA GLU A 17 -5.25 -2.78 -7.93
C GLU A 17 -3.90 -3.02 -8.58
N PRO A 18 -3.44 -4.27 -8.66
CA PRO A 18 -2.20 -4.55 -9.38
C PRO A 18 -2.40 -4.41 -10.89
N THR A 19 -1.42 -3.82 -11.53
CA THR A 19 -1.38 -3.76 -12.99
C THR A 19 -0.05 -4.27 -13.47
N ASP A 20 0.16 -4.28 -14.79
CA ASP A 20 1.41 -4.75 -15.34
C ASP A 20 2.60 -3.86 -14.96
N HIS A 21 2.34 -2.61 -14.63
CA HIS A 21 3.41 -1.63 -14.43
C HIS A 21 3.52 -1.13 -13.01
N GLY A 22 2.52 -1.36 -12.18
CA GLY A 22 2.54 -0.88 -10.81
C GLY A 22 1.21 -1.08 -10.14
N LEU A 23 1.05 -0.45 -8.97
CA LEU A 23 -0.17 -0.52 -8.19
C LEU A 23 -0.95 0.77 -8.32
N GLU A 24 -2.27 0.64 -8.51
CA GLU A 24 -3.18 1.76 -8.37
C GLU A 24 -3.74 1.73 -6.96
N LEU A 25 -3.65 2.85 -6.27
CA LEU A 25 -4.11 2.96 -4.90
C LEU A 25 -5.40 3.76 -4.85
N PHE A 26 -6.37 3.25 -4.09
CA PHE A 26 -7.69 3.86 -3.99
C PHE A 26 -8.04 4.12 -2.54
N GLY A 27 -8.68 5.25 -2.31
CA GLY A 27 -9.17 5.61 -1.00
C GLY A 27 -10.62 5.24 -0.82
N GLU A 28 -11.30 6.00 0.07
CA GLU A 28 -12.71 5.76 0.33
C GLU A 28 -13.53 5.97 -0.93
N GLU A 29 -14.55 5.11 -1.09
CA GLU A 29 -15.47 5.20 -2.23
C GLU A 29 -14.73 5.12 -3.55
N ASP A 30 -13.66 4.30 -3.57
CA ASP A 30 -12.91 4.05 -4.79
C ASP A 30 -12.28 5.30 -5.39
N GLN A 31 -12.02 6.29 -4.56
CA GLN A 31 -11.32 7.48 -5.02
C GLN A 31 -9.89 7.13 -5.40
N PHE A 32 -9.50 7.44 -6.62
CA PHE A 32 -8.13 7.18 -7.05
C PHE A 32 -7.17 8.10 -6.30
N LEU A 33 -6.17 7.50 -5.68
CA LEU A 33 -5.18 8.25 -4.91
C LEU A 33 -3.86 8.41 -5.65
N ALA A 34 -3.32 7.30 -6.15
CA ALA A 34 -1.99 7.35 -6.73
C ALA A 34 -1.70 6.09 -7.51
N PHE A 35 -0.78 6.20 -8.43
CA PHE A 35 -0.21 5.06 -9.13
C PHE A 35 1.26 4.93 -8.70
N VAL A 36 1.64 3.74 -8.26
CA VAL A 36 3.00 3.49 -7.78
C VAL A 36 3.66 2.46 -8.67
N PRO A 37 4.62 2.85 -9.48
CA PRO A 37 5.36 1.88 -10.29
C PRO A 37 6.05 0.86 -9.40
N TYR A 38 6.14 -0.38 -9.88
CA TYR A 38 6.77 -1.43 -9.08
C TYR A 38 8.22 -1.10 -8.72
N ALA A 39 8.91 -0.38 -9.59
CA ALA A 39 10.28 -0.01 -9.30
C ALA A 39 10.40 0.86 -8.06
N ASN A 40 9.34 1.61 -7.73
CA ASN A 40 9.34 2.48 -6.56
C ASN A 40 8.69 1.84 -5.34
N LEU A 41 8.01 0.72 -5.52
CA LEU A 41 7.28 0.10 -4.42
C LEU A 41 8.20 -0.83 -3.66
N GLN A 42 8.47 -0.51 -2.41
CA GLN A 42 9.32 -1.35 -1.57
C GLN A 42 8.52 -2.41 -0.85
N ALA A 43 7.31 -2.07 -0.42
CA ALA A 43 6.47 -3.02 0.28
C ALA A 43 5.03 -2.53 0.28
N LEU A 44 4.10 -3.47 0.39
CA LEU A 44 2.69 -3.15 0.60
C LEU A 44 2.26 -3.90 1.84
N ILE A 45 1.80 -3.18 2.84
CA ILE A 45 1.48 -3.76 4.14
C ILE A 45 -0.01 -3.67 4.39
N ASP A 46 -0.60 -4.79 4.79
CA ASP A 46 -1.99 -4.82 5.23
C ASP A 46 -2.00 -4.49 6.71
N GLU A 47 -2.39 -3.27 7.04
CA GLU A 47 -2.35 -2.81 8.42
C GLU A 47 -3.28 -3.61 9.33
N ALA A 48 -4.33 -4.19 8.78
CA ALA A 48 -5.22 -4.98 9.60
C ALA A 48 -4.53 -6.22 10.18
N VAL A 49 -3.56 -6.75 9.45
CA VAL A 49 -2.81 -7.90 9.94
C VAL A 49 -1.87 -7.50 11.07
N TYR A 50 -1.28 -6.32 10.98
CA TYR A 50 -0.27 -5.87 11.94
C TYR A 50 -0.84 -5.09 13.09
N GLU A 51 -2.13 -4.80 13.06
CA GLU A 51 -2.73 -3.94 14.05
C GLU A 51 -2.93 -4.64 15.38
N ASP A 52 -3.35 -5.89 15.34
CA ASP A 52 -3.72 -6.62 16.55
C ASP A 52 -2.53 -7.27 17.21
N ASP A 53 -1.53 -7.57 16.48
CA ASP A 53 -0.37 -8.26 16.98
C ASP A 53 0.83 -7.40 16.82
N ASP A 54 1.72 -7.52 17.74
CA ASP A 54 3.02 -6.97 17.58
C ASP A 54 3.78 -7.93 16.69
N PRO A 55 3.74 -7.76 15.41
CA PRO A 55 4.36 -8.74 14.53
C PRO A 55 5.84 -8.60 14.72
N SER A 56 6.41 -9.53 15.37
CA SER A 56 7.85 -9.53 15.29
C SER A 56 8.18 -9.93 13.90
N ILE A 57 8.30 -8.95 13.11
CA ILE A 57 8.89 -9.16 11.82
C ILE A 57 10.36 -9.23 12.07
N VAL A 58 10.82 -10.36 12.17
CA VAL A 58 12.25 -10.49 12.37
C VAL A 58 12.85 -11.03 11.13
#